data_32dde2ae180d97b1666f16bbae4a9c45
#
_entry.id   32dde2ae180d97b1666f16bbae4a9c45
#
_cell.length_a   1.000
_cell.length_b   1.000
_cell.length_c   1.000
_cell.angle_alpha   90.00
_cell.angle_beta   90.00
_cell.angle_gamma   90.00
#
_symmetry.space_group_name_H-M   'P 1'
#
loop_
_entity.id
_entity.type
_entity.pdbx_description
1 polymer ?
#
loop_
_entity_poly.entity_id
_entity_poly.type
_entity_poly.pdbx_seq_one_letter_code
_entity_poly.pdbx_strand_id
1 'polypeptide(L)'
;MEEKNNMTAERSLEIIRESIERSQRAITKNSALPLIWWGSVVVVFSLLILYLWKYQGGPVWNVLWLALWPLGYLGNRLIDKHQTPAPPSFVGKTIGHIWASFGIVCGFIGWTVCFIGLGVLPKELIAPQGHVVCISLTSIIALCFGMGSTITGFVLKSLAIEICGIIGGVGGFFLALQFGGAEQLYVMAAVSVVSLIIPGLIVYLQNKGKE
;
A
#
# COMPACT_ATOMS: atom_id res chain seq x y z
N MET A 1 -54.27 8.18 11.53
CA MET A 1 -53.81 8.49 10.15
C MET A 1 -52.35 8.18 10.06
N GLU A 2 -52.04 6.96 9.71
CA GLU A 2 -50.66 6.53 9.45
C GLU A 2 -50.36 6.81 7.97
N GLU A 3 -49.69 7.91 7.70
CA GLU A 3 -49.05 8.12 6.43
C GLU A 3 -47.80 7.21 6.39
N LYS A 4 -48.07 5.95 6.03
CA LYS A 4 -46.96 5.01 5.69
C LYS A 4 -46.15 5.64 4.57
N ASN A 5 -45.00 6.15 4.93
CA ASN A 5 -43.98 6.64 4.05
C ASN A 5 -43.43 5.46 3.22
N ASN A 6 -44.23 5.04 2.22
CA ASN A 6 -43.83 4.00 1.27
C ASN A 6 -42.70 4.61 0.41
N MET A 7 -41.45 4.48 0.91
CA MET A 7 -40.30 4.75 0.06
C MET A 7 -40.38 3.80 -1.13
N THR A 8 -40.50 4.36 -2.33
CA THR A 8 -40.43 3.57 -3.55
C THR A 8 -39.08 2.92 -3.65
N ALA A 9 -38.99 1.72 -4.26
CA ALA A 9 -37.72 1.02 -4.45
C ALA A 9 -36.68 1.90 -5.14
N GLU A 10 -37.11 2.74 -6.09
CA GLU A 10 -36.25 3.72 -6.79
C GLU A 10 -35.64 4.73 -5.84
N ARG A 11 -36.43 5.30 -4.94
CA ARG A 11 -35.95 6.29 -3.96
C ARG A 11 -34.98 5.66 -2.96
N SER A 12 -35.22 4.40 -2.58
CA SER A 12 -34.31 3.66 -1.72
C SER A 12 -32.97 3.40 -2.40
N LEU A 13 -32.97 3.04 -3.69
CA LEU A 13 -31.75 2.88 -4.50
C LEU A 13 -30.99 4.19 -4.68
N GLU A 14 -31.69 5.30 -4.89
CA GLU A 14 -31.09 6.64 -5.02
C GLU A 14 -30.39 7.05 -3.72
N ILE A 15 -31.02 6.86 -2.56
CA ILE A 15 -30.41 7.14 -1.25
C ILE A 15 -29.18 6.28 -1.00
N ILE A 16 -29.22 4.99 -1.35
CA ILE A 16 -28.06 4.10 -1.23
C ILE A 16 -26.93 4.58 -2.12
N ARG A 17 -27.20 4.90 -3.38
CA ARG A 17 -26.23 5.43 -4.34
C ARG A 17 -25.57 6.72 -3.84
N GLU A 18 -26.37 7.68 -3.40
CA GLU A 18 -25.87 8.95 -2.86
C GLU A 18 -24.99 8.73 -1.62
N SER A 19 -25.39 7.82 -0.73
CA SER A 19 -24.61 7.44 0.45
C SER A 19 -23.26 6.84 0.09
N ILE A 20 -23.21 5.96 -0.91
CA ILE A 20 -21.96 5.37 -1.41
C ILE A 20 -21.05 6.45 -2.01
N GLU A 21 -21.58 7.31 -2.87
CA GLU A 21 -20.81 8.38 -3.50
C GLU A 21 -20.26 9.38 -2.47
N ARG A 22 -21.06 9.75 -1.47
CA ARG A 22 -20.63 10.61 -0.35
C ARG A 22 -19.50 9.96 0.44
N SER A 23 -19.64 8.67 0.75
CA SER A 23 -18.60 7.90 1.45
C SER A 23 -17.31 7.80 0.63
N GLN A 24 -17.40 7.53 -0.66
CA GLN A 24 -16.23 7.50 -1.55
C GLN A 24 -15.49 8.84 -1.54
N ARG A 25 -16.20 9.96 -1.70
CA ARG A 25 -15.60 11.31 -1.70
C ARG A 25 -14.90 11.63 -0.36
N ALA A 26 -15.54 11.31 0.77
CA ALA A 26 -14.98 11.55 2.09
C ALA A 26 -13.70 10.70 2.32
N ILE A 27 -13.72 9.43 1.93
CA ILE A 27 -12.56 8.54 2.07
C ILE A 27 -11.43 8.97 1.13
N THR A 28 -11.75 9.34 -0.12
CA THR A 28 -10.74 9.85 -1.06
C THR A 28 -10.06 11.09 -0.51
N LYS A 29 -10.82 12.03 0.07
CA LYS A 29 -10.25 13.23 0.72
C LYS A 29 -9.30 12.85 1.85
N ASN A 30 -9.70 11.92 2.71
CA ASN A 30 -8.92 11.51 3.88
C ASN A 30 -7.77 10.55 3.55
N SER A 31 -7.73 9.93 2.37
CA SER A 31 -6.68 8.98 1.98
C SER A 31 -5.36 9.64 1.58
N ALA A 32 -5.37 10.93 1.25
CA ALA A 32 -4.18 11.63 0.75
C ALA A 32 -3.00 11.59 1.74
N LEU A 33 -3.21 11.98 2.99
CA LEU A 33 -2.15 12.00 4.00
C LEU A 33 -1.65 10.59 4.38
N PRO A 34 -2.50 9.59 4.62
CA PRO A 34 -2.05 8.22 4.80
C PRO A 34 -1.20 7.68 3.64
N LEU A 35 -1.60 7.92 2.39
CA LEU A 35 -0.81 7.51 1.22
C LEU A 35 0.58 8.13 1.21
N ILE A 36 0.68 9.45 1.43
CA ILE A 36 1.96 10.15 1.50
C ILE A 36 2.79 9.64 2.66
N TRP A 37 2.18 9.42 3.83
CA TRP A 37 2.87 8.94 5.02
C TRP A 37 3.48 7.56 4.79
N TRP A 38 2.68 6.58 4.40
CA TRP A 38 3.16 5.22 4.14
C TRP A 38 4.21 5.19 3.03
N GLY A 39 3.99 5.96 1.96
CA GLY A 39 4.96 6.12 0.89
C GLY A 39 6.29 6.66 1.40
N SER A 40 6.26 7.71 2.21
CA SER A 40 7.48 8.32 2.76
C SER A 40 8.23 7.38 3.70
N VAL A 41 7.51 6.64 4.57
CA VAL A 41 8.13 5.66 5.46
C VAL A 41 8.83 4.57 4.64
N VAL A 42 8.18 4.01 3.60
CA VAL A 42 8.81 3.00 2.75
C VAL A 42 10.06 3.55 2.04
N VAL A 43 10.02 4.78 1.53
CA VAL A 43 11.19 5.42 0.90
C VAL A 43 12.34 5.55 1.90
N VAL A 44 12.08 6.09 3.09
CA VAL A 44 13.10 6.27 4.13
C VAL A 44 13.72 4.93 4.53
N PHE A 45 12.90 3.90 4.76
CA PHE A 45 13.40 2.56 5.09
C PHE A 45 14.21 1.94 3.95
N SER A 46 13.73 2.05 2.72
CA SER A 46 14.47 1.56 1.55
C SER A 46 15.86 2.17 1.45
N LEU A 47 15.95 3.49 1.57
CA LEU A 47 17.23 4.19 1.49
C LEU A 47 18.13 3.93 2.70
N LEU A 48 17.57 3.85 3.91
CA LEU A 48 18.31 3.51 5.12
C LEU A 48 18.89 2.10 5.03
N ILE A 49 18.09 1.11 4.68
CA ILE A 49 18.53 -0.29 4.55
C ILE A 49 19.57 -0.41 3.44
N LEU A 50 19.37 0.29 2.31
CA LEU A 50 20.35 0.36 1.23
C LEU A 50 21.71 0.85 1.71
N TYR A 51 21.71 1.96 2.47
CA TYR A 51 22.93 2.53 3.03
C TYR A 51 23.62 1.55 3.98
N LEU A 52 22.88 0.99 4.92
CA LEU A 52 23.41 0.02 5.89
C LEU A 52 23.92 -1.25 5.21
N TRP A 53 23.20 -1.75 4.21
CA TRP A 53 23.63 -2.94 3.46
C TRP A 53 24.94 -2.71 2.71
N LYS A 54 25.08 -1.55 2.04
CA LYS A 54 26.29 -1.24 1.27
C LYS A 54 27.53 -0.97 2.15
N TYR A 55 27.33 -0.32 3.31
CA TYR A 55 28.45 0.18 4.10
C TYR A 55 28.71 -0.56 5.41
N GLN A 56 27.74 -1.30 5.93
CA GLN A 56 27.85 -1.96 7.26
C GLN A 56 27.62 -3.47 7.27
N GLY A 57 27.56 -4.13 6.11
CA GLY A 57 27.71 -5.57 6.10
C GLY A 57 26.50 -6.42 5.72
N GLY A 58 25.86 -6.13 4.58
CA GLY A 58 25.06 -7.12 3.89
C GLY A 58 23.55 -7.15 4.20
N PRO A 59 22.86 -8.22 3.79
CA PRO A 59 21.38 -8.24 3.73
C PRO A 59 20.70 -8.36 5.11
N VAL A 60 21.42 -8.55 6.20
CA VAL A 60 20.87 -8.67 7.55
C VAL A 60 20.04 -7.42 7.95
N TRP A 61 20.38 -6.27 7.41
CA TRP A 61 19.68 -5.02 7.67
C TRP A 61 18.24 -4.97 7.15
N ASN A 62 17.84 -5.93 6.31
CA ASN A 62 16.44 -6.10 5.95
C ASN A 62 15.53 -6.41 7.15
N VAL A 63 16.09 -6.82 8.30
CA VAL A 63 15.34 -6.95 9.56
C VAL A 63 14.62 -5.65 9.95
N LEU A 64 15.13 -4.49 9.54
CA LEU A 64 14.52 -3.19 9.81
C LEU A 64 13.11 -3.05 9.19
N TRP A 65 12.76 -3.83 8.14
CA TRP A 65 11.40 -3.86 7.61
C TRP A 65 10.36 -4.27 8.67
N LEU A 66 10.75 -4.98 9.73
CA LEU A 66 9.86 -5.32 10.85
C LEU A 66 9.37 -4.07 11.59
N ALA A 67 10.17 -3.00 11.63
CA ALA A 67 9.81 -1.74 12.28
C ALA A 67 8.86 -0.87 11.43
N LEU A 68 8.66 -1.19 10.15
CA LEU A 68 7.76 -0.47 9.26
C LEU A 68 6.32 -0.45 9.80
N TRP A 69 5.83 -1.60 10.30
CA TRP A 69 4.46 -1.77 10.76
C TRP A 69 4.13 -0.90 11.96
N PRO A 70 4.88 -0.97 13.08
CA PRO A 70 4.60 -0.11 14.24
C PRO A 70 4.72 1.38 13.88
N LEU A 71 5.70 1.78 13.07
CA LEU A 71 5.87 3.18 12.68
C LEU A 71 4.76 3.65 11.75
N GLY A 72 4.39 2.85 10.76
CA GLY A 72 3.28 3.18 9.86
C GLY A 72 1.96 3.33 10.61
N TYR A 73 1.67 2.41 11.53
CA TYR A 73 0.48 2.47 12.37
C TYR A 73 0.46 3.70 13.30
N LEU A 74 1.61 4.02 13.91
CA LEU A 74 1.73 5.19 14.78
C LEU A 74 1.45 6.49 14.01
N GLY A 75 2.00 6.62 12.80
CA GLY A 75 1.74 7.77 11.95
C GLY A 75 0.29 7.88 11.51
N ASN A 76 -0.35 6.77 11.14
CA ASN A 76 -1.79 6.78 10.86
C ASN A 76 -2.60 7.29 12.06
N ARG A 77 -2.30 6.82 13.27
CA ARG A 77 -2.98 7.31 14.48
C ARG A 77 -2.79 8.82 14.71
N LEU A 78 -1.62 9.35 14.39
CA LEU A 78 -1.35 10.79 14.49
C LEU A 78 -2.12 11.57 13.43
N ILE A 79 -2.21 11.06 12.21
CA ILE A 79 -2.98 11.66 11.11
C ILE A 79 -4.47 11.67 11.45
N ASP A 80 -5.00 10.54 11.90
CA ASP A 80 -6.43 10.37 12.22
C ASP A 80 -6.91 11.34 13.32
N LYS A 81 -6.02 11.70 14.26
CA LYS A 81 -6.35 12.70 15.30
C LYS A 81 -6.61 14.10 14.74
N HIS A 82 -6.07 14.41 13.57
CA HIS A 82 -6.17 15.74 12.95
C HIS A 82 -7.15 15.77 11.76
N GLN A 83 -7.72 14.63 11.39
CA GLN A 83 -8.71 14.54 10.32
C GLN A 83 -10.13 14.43 10.88
N THR A 84 -11.10 14.98 10.16
CA THR A 84 -12.51 14.73 10.46
C THR A 84 -12.82 13.26 10.22
N PRO A 85 -13.37 12.54 11.23
CA PRO A 85 -13.66 11.12 11.08
C PRO A 85 -14.60 10.90 9.88
N ALA A 86 -14.17 10.07 8.93
CA ALA A 86 -15.07 9.61 7.90
C ALA A 86 -16.11 8.65 8.53
N PRO A 87 -17.39 8.75 8.16
CA PRO A 87 -18.39 7.82 8.69
C PRO A 87 -18.02 6.39 8.34
N PRO A 88 -18.26 5.42 9.25
CA PRO A 88 -17.99 4.02 8.99
C PRO A 88 -18.79 3.58 7.77
N SER A 89 -18.10 3.19 6.71
CA SER A 89 -18.73 2.82 5.45
C SER A 89 -18.19 1.50 4.92
N PHE A 90 -18.97 0.84 4.06
CA PHE A 90 -18.54 -0.36 3.36
C PHE A 90 -17.25 -0.12 2.57
N VAL A 91 -17.16 1.03 1.89
CA VAL A 91 -16.00 1.43 1.07
C VAL A 91 -14.72 1.48 1.92
N GLY A 92 -14.76 2.16 3.08
CA GLY A 92 -13.61 2.26 3.97
C GLY A 92 -13.16 0.90 4.52
N LYS A 93 -14.11 0.03 4.91
CA LYS A 93 -13.82 -1.33 5.34
C LYS A 93 -13.17 -2.15 4.23
N THR A 94 -13.68 -2.05 2.99
CA THR A 94 -13.13 -2.77 1.84
C THR A 94 -11.67 -2.37 1.59
N ILE A 95 -11.36 -1.07 1.59
CA ILE A 95 -9.97 -0.59 1.44
C ILE A 95 -9.09 -1.10 2.60
N GLY A 96 -9.60 -1.05 3.83
CA GLY A 96 -8.90 -1.60 4.99
C GLY A 96 -8.58 -3.08 4.82
N HIS A 97 -9.50 -3.90 4.30
CA HIS A 97 -9.27 -5.31 4.04
C HIS A 97 -8.26 -5.55 2.90
N ILE A 98 -8.27 -4.73 1.84
CA ILE A 98 -7.27 -4.81 0.74
C ILE A 98 -5.86 -4.63 1.31
N TRP A 99 -5.64 -3.56 2.09
CA TRP A 99 -4.33 -3.27 2.65
C TRP A 99 -3.92 -4.23 3.78
N ALA A 100 -4.89 -4.73 4.56
CA ALA A 100 -4.62 -5.79 5.54
C ALA A 100 -4.19 -7.09 4.86
N SER A 101 -4.86 -7.50 3.78
CA SER A 101 -4.49 -8.69 3.00
C SER A 101 -3.11 -8.54 2.37
N PHE A 102 -2.81 -7.38 1.78
CA PHE A 102 -1.47 -7.03 1.30
C PHE A 102 -0.44 -7.19 2.43
N GLY A 103 -0.71 -6.61 3.58
CA GLY A 103 0.17 -6.66 4.73
C GLY A 103 0.44 -8.08 5.23
N ILE A 104 -0.60 -8.89 5.36
CA ILE A 104 -0.47 -10.28 5.81
C ILE A 104 0.38 -11.08 4.82
N VAL A 105 0.06 -11.01 3.52
CA VAL A 105 0.76 -11.79 2.48
C VAL A 105 2.21 -11.35 2.34
N CYS A 106 2.46 -10.05 2.13
CA CYS A 106 3.82 -9.53 1.95
C CYS A 106 4.63 -9.63 3.26
N GLY A 107 3.99 -9.43 4.40
CA GLY A 107 4.60 -9.63 5.71
C GLY A 107 5.04 -11.08 5.91
N PHE A 108 4.17 -12.05 5.63
CA PHE A 108 4.50 -13.47 5.73
C PHE A 108 5.69 -13.84 4.84
N ILE A 109 5.68 -13.42 3.57
CA ILE A 109 6.79 -13.68 2.63
C ILE A 109 8.08 -13.02 3.15
N GLY A 110 8.03 -11.75 3.55
CA GLY A 110 9.19 -11.02 4.03
C GLY A 110 9.77 -11.63 5.31
N TRP A 111 8.93 -12.03 6.26
CA TRP A 111 9.37 -12.69 7.50
C TRP A 111 9.99 -14.05 7.24
N THR A 112 9.40 -14.85 6.35
CA THR A 112 9.94 -16.14 5.96
C THR A 112 11.36 -15.99 5.39
N VAL A 113 11.55 -15.06 4.45
CA VAL A 113 12.87 -14.78 3.86
C VAL A 113 13.86 -14.26 4.91
N CYS A 114 13.41 -13.40 5.82
CA CYS A 114 14.22 -12.88 6.92
C CYS A 114 14.70 -14.02 7.84
N PHE A 115 13.81 -14.90 8.28
CA PHE A 115 14.16 -16.04 9.15
C PHE A 115 15.09 -17.06 8.47
N ILE A 116 14.95 -17.25 7.16
CA ILE A 116 15.91 -18.06 6.39
C ILE A 116 17.28 -17.37 6.36
N GLY A 117 17.30 -16.05 6.15
CA GLY A 117 18.54 -15.26 6.16
C GLY A 117 19.25 -15.26 7.51
N LEU A 118 18.51 -15.31 8.60
CA LEU A 118 19.02 -15.44 9.97
C LEU A 118 19.40 -16.90 10.35
N GLY A 119 19.18 -17.87 9.47
CA GLY A 119 19.45 -19.29 9.74
C GLY A 119 18.45 -19.97 10.69
N VAL A 120 17.33 -19.34 10.99
CA VAL A 120 16.26 -19.91 11.82
C VAL A 120 15.44 -20.94 11.03
N LEU A 121 15.24 -20.70 9.74
CA LEU A 121 14.55 -21.62 8.83
C LEU A 121 15.53 -22.18 7.80
N PRO A 122 15.33 -23.44 7.35
CA PRO A 122 16.19 -24.07 6.37
C PRO A 122 16.06 -23.42 4.99
N LYS A 123 17.17 -23.24 4.28
CA LYS A 123 17.21 -22.63 2.94
C LYS A 123 16.44 -23.44 1.89
N GLU A 124 16.35 -24.75 2.09
CA GLU A 124 15.66 -25.71 1.26
C GLU A 124 14.16 -25.43 1.14
N LEU A 125 13.61 -24.64 2.06
CA LEU A 125 12.20 -24.20 2.04
C LEU A 125 11.86 -23.35 0.81
N ILE A 126 12.79 -22.52 0.34
CA ILE A 126 12.62 -21.66 -0.84
C ILE A 126 13.41 -22.12 -2.06
N ALA A 127 14.41 -22.95 -1.90
CA ALA A 127 15.26 -23.46 -2.98
C ALA A 127 15.42 -24.98 -2.89
N PRO A 128 14.33 -25.76 -3.02
CA PRO A 128 14.45 -27.22 -3.04
C PRO A 128 15.25 -27.64 -4.27
N GLN A 129 16.26 -28.52 -4.07
CA GLN A 129 17.06 -29.15 -5.11
C GLN A 129 17.87 -28.21 -6.04
N GLY A 130 18.22 -27.00 -5.59
CA GLY A 130 19.13 -26.14 -6.35
C GLY A 130 18.55 -25.48 -7.60
N HIS A 131 17.26 -25.65 -7.89
CA HIS A 131 16.59 -24.92 -8.95
C HIS A 131 16.15 -23.56 -8.44
N VAL A 132 16.89 -22.51 -8.80
CA VAL A 132 16.57 -21.14 -8.41
C VAL A 132 15.85 -20.45 -9.57
N VAL A 133 14.56 -20.29 -9.46
CA VAL A 133 13.86 -19.29 -10.27
C VAL A 133 14.14 -17.94 -9.62
N CYS A 134 14.98 -17.12 -10.24
CA CYS A 134 15.41 -15.84 -9.69
C CYS A 134 14.35 -14.74 -9.89
N ILE A 135 13.15 -14.93 -9.33
CA ILE A 135 12.22 -13.82 -9.16
C ILE A 135 12.57 -13.15 -7.84
N SER A 136 12.93 -11.86 -7.90
CA SER A 136 13.30 -11.14 -6.70
C SER A 136 12.08 -10.91 -5.80
N LEU A 137 12.30 -10.95 -4.48
CA LEU A 137 11.25 -10.63 -3.51
C LEU A 137 10.67 -9.23 -3.75
N THR A 138 11.53 -8.27 -4.10
CA THR A 138 11.13 -6.90 -4.44
C THR A 138 10.18 -6.84 -5.63
N SER A 139 10.39 -7.68 -6.66
CA SER A 139 9.48 -7.77 -7.81
C SER A 139 8.08 -8.22 -7.40
N ILE A 140 7.98 -9.24 -6.55
CA ILE A 140 6.71 -9.75 -6.05
C ILE A 140 6.00 -8.67 -5.20
N ILE A 141 6.74 -8.04 -4.28
CA ILE A 141 6.19 -6.99 -3.42
C ILE A 141 5.72 -5.79 -4.25
N ALA A 142 6.46 -5.40 -5.30
CA ALA A 142 6.07 -4.31 -6.20
C ALA A 142 4.74 -4.61 -6.90
N LEU A 143 4.54 -5.83 -7.42
CA LEU A 143 3.26 -6.25 -8.02
C LEU A 143 2.12 -6.21 -7.01
N CYS A 144 2.32 -6.79 -5.83
CA CYS A 144 1.31 -6.77 -4.78
C CYS A 144 0.95 -5.34 -4.36
N PHE A 145 1.95 -4.47 -4.29
CA PHE A 145 1.78 -3.05 -3.97
C PHE A 145 0.98 -2.31 -5.04
N GLY A 146 1.33 -2.53 -6.31
CA GLY A 146 0.59 -1.99 -7.46
C GLY A 146 -0.85 -2.49 -7.50
N MET A 147 -1.07 -3.79 -7.24
CA MET A 147 -2.41 -4.37 -7.18
C MET A 147 -3.25 -3.73 -6.06
N GLY A 148 -2.70 -3.58 -4.86
CA GLY A 148 -3.38 -2.92 -3.74
C GLY A 148 -3.77 -1.47 -4.07
N SER A 149 -2.85 -0.70 -4.67
CA SER A 149 -3.10 0.68 -5.10
C SER A 149 -4.14 0.74 -6.22
N THR A 150 -4.03 -0.11 -7.25
CA THR A 150 -4.98 -0.15 -8.37
C THR A 150 -6.40 -0.47 -7.90
N ILE A 151 -6.59 -1.51 -7.07
CA ILE A 151 -7.90 -1.86 -6.53
C ILE A 151 -8.45 -0.70 -5.67
N THR A 152 -7.59 -0.06 -4.87
CA THR A 152 -7.98 1.14 -4.11
C THR A 152 -8.44 2.26 -5.04
N GLY A 153 -7.74 2.49 -6.15
CA GLY A 153 -8.13 3.46 -7.19
C GLY A 153 -9.51 3.18 -7.77
N PHE A 154 -9.79 1.94 -8.15
CA PHE A 154 -11.11 1.50 -8.63
C PHE A 154 -12.22 1.72 -7.59
N VAL A 155 -11.98 1.32 -6.34
CA VAL A 155 -12.96 1.47 -5.25
C VAL A 155 -13.25 2.93 -4.95
N LEU A 156 -12.24 3.80 -5.00
CA LEU A 156 -12.37 5.25 -4.77
C LEU A 156 -12.79 6.03 -6.02
N LYS A 157 -12.84 5.38 -7.18
CA LYS A 157 -13.03 6.03 -8.50
C LYS A 157 -12.01 7.15 -8.74
N SER A 158 -10.77 6.93 -8.33
CA SER A 158 -9.66 7.86 -8.48
C SER A 158 -8.68 7.35 -9.53
N LEU A 159 -8.79 7.91 -10.73
CA LEU A 159 -7.93 7.55 -11.88
C LEU A 159 -6.43 7.73 -11.56
N ALA A 160 -6.09 8.75 -10.77
CA ALA A 160 -4.71 8.99 -10.37
C ALA A 160 -4.12 7.83 -9.56
N ILE A 161 -4.87 7.33 -8.55
CA ILE A 161 -4.42 6.19 -7.72
C ILE A 161 -4.34 4.92 -8.57
N GLU A 162 -5.31 4.71 -9.46
CA GLU A 162 -5.39 3.55 -10.34
C GLU A 162 -4.19 3.46 -11.30
N ILE A 163 -3.95 4.51 -12.08
CA ILE A 163 -2.87 4.56 -13.07
C ILE A 163 -1.51 4.48 -12.38
N CYS A 164 -1.31 5.23 -11.30
CA CYS A 164 -0.06 5.19 -10.54
C CYS A 164 0.19 3.81 -9.92
N GLY A 165 -0.86 3.10 -9.49
CA GLY A 165 -0.78 1.74 -9.01
C GLY A 165 -0.31 0.77 -10.12
N ILE A 166 -0.90 0.83 -11.30
CA ILE A 166 -0.51 0.00 -12.45
C ILE A 166 0.94 0.27 -12.86
N ILE A 167 1.29 1.53 -13.07
CA ILE A 167 2.64 1.93 -13.50
C ILE A 167 3.68 1.53 -12.46
N GLY A 168 3.43 1.83 -11.19
CA GLY A 168 4.36 1.50 -10.11
C GLY A 168 4.49 0.00 -9.89
N GLY A 169 3.38 -0.75 -9.94
CA GLY A 169 3.38 -2.20 -9.76
C GLY A 169 4.06 -2.94 -10.90
N VAL A 170 3.56 -2.76 -12.12
CA VAL A 170 4.07 -3.47 -13.31
C VAL A 170 5.46 -2.95 -13.68
N GLY A 171 5.67 -1.64 -13.69
CA GLY A 171 6.98 -1.03 -13.96
C GLY A 171 8.01 -1.43 -12.89
N GLY A 172 7.62 -1.40 -11.62
CA GLY A 172 8.45 -1.82 -10.50
C GLY A 172 8.84 -3.30 -10.58
N PHE A 173 7.92 -4.18 -11.00
CA PHE A 173 8.22 -5.59 -11.22
C PHE A 173 9.35 -5.77 -12.25
N PHE A 174 9.19 -5.20 -13.44
CA PHE A 174 10.20 -5.32 -14.49
C PHE A 174 11.53 -4.67 -14.11
N LEU A 175 11.50 -3.51 -13.45
CA LEU A 175 12.72 -2.87 -12.98
C LEU A 175 13.43 -3.72 -11.91
N ALA A 176 12.71 -4.30 -10.97
CA ALA A 176 13.32 -5.11 -9.92
C ALA A 176 13.96 -6.40 -10.45
N LEU A 177 13.54 -6.91 -11.62
CA LEU A 177 14.20 -8.04 -12.28
C LEU A 177 15.56 -7.67 -12.88
N GLN A 178 15.81 -6.38 -13.18
CA GLN A 178 17.07 -5.92 -13.75
C GLN A 178 18.16 -5.66 -12.70
N PHE A 179 17.76 -5.50 -11.43
CA PHE A 179 18.68 -5.20 -10.34
C PHE A 179 18.82 -6.38 -9.39
N GLY A 180 20.04 -6.55 -8.82
CA GLY A 180 20.35 -7.58 -7.84
C GLY A 180 20.74 -7.00 -6.48
N GLY A 181 20.58 -7.79 -5.42
CA GLY A 181 21.08 -7.44 -4.09
C GLY A 181 20.49 -6.11 -3.55
N ALA A 182 21.35 -5.26 -3.00
CA ALA A 182 20.94 -4.02 -2.37
C ALA A 182 20.29 -3.01 -3.34
N GLU A 183 20.60 -3.08 -4.63
CA GLU A 183 20.09 -2.11 -5.61
C GLU A 183 18.58 -2.19 -5.83
N GLN A 184 17.97 -3.34 -5.51
CA GLN A 184 16.51 -3.49 -5.52
C GLN A 184 15.79 -2.53 -4.56
N LEU A 185 16.48 -2.04 -3.54
CA LEU A 185 15.93 -1.04 -2.61
C LEU A 185 15.69 0.33 -3.28
N TYR A 186 16.47 0.68 -4.31
CA TYR A 186 16.15 1.86 -5.13
C TYR A 186 14.83 1.67 -5.88
N VAL A 187 14.60 0.47 -6.42
CA VAL A 187 13.34 0.17 -7.10
C VAL A 187 12.17 0.24 -6.13
N MET A 188 12.32 -0.32 -4.92
CA MET A 188 11.28 -0.26 -3.89
C MET A 188 10.94 1.18 -3.49
N ALA A 189 11.95 2.05 -3.35
CA ALA A 189 11.73 3.48 -3.11
C ALA A 189 10.98 4.14 -4.28
N ALA A 190 11.39 3.87 -5.52
CA ALA A 190 10.73 4.43 -6.71
C ALA A 190 9.27 3.95 -6.85
N VAL A 191 9.01 2.67 -6.62
CA VAL A 191 7.65 2.10 -6.61
C VAL A 191 6.78 2.79 -5.58
N SER A 192 7.31 3.03 -4.37
CA SER A 192 6.57 3.71 -3.31
C SER A 192 6.25 5.17 -3.66
N VAL A 193 7.19 5.88 -4.30
CA VAL A 193 6.94 7.24 -4.80
C VAL A 193 5.82 7.24 -5.82
N VAL A 194 5.91 6.37 -6.83
CA VAL A 194 4.94 6.32 -7.94
C VAL A 194 3.57 5.85 -7.48
N SER A 195 3.50 4.78 -6.66
CA SER A 195 2.23 4.16 -6.29
C SER A 195 1.52 4.80 -5.11
N LEU A 196 2.22 5.55 -4.23
CA LEU A 196 1.64 6.15 -3.05
C LEU A 196 1.83 7.66 -2.97
N ILE A 197 3.08 8.16 -3.06
CA ILE A 197 3.35 9.58 -2.82
C ILE A 197 2.72 10.43 -3.92
N ILE A 198 2.96 10.12 -5.19
CA ILE A 198 2.41 10.89 -6.31
C ILE A 198 0.88 10.92 -6.28
N PRO A 199 0.15 9.80 -6.22
CA PRO A 199 -1.30 9.86 -6.17
C PRO A 199 -1.82 10.51 -4.88
N GLY A 200 -1.15 10.32 -3.75
CA GLY A 200 -1.47 11.02 -2.51
C GLY A 200 -1.36 12.55 -2.65
N LEU A 201 -0.31 13.05 -3.30
CA LEU A 201 -0.13 14.48 -3.58
C LEU A 201 -1.20 15.00 -4.56
N ILE A 202 -1.51 14.25 -5.63
CA ILE A 202 -2.56 14.65 -6.58
C ILE A 202 -3.90 14.81 -5.86
N VAL A 203 -4.29 13.80 -5.05
CA VAL A 203 -5.53 13.84 -4.28
C VAL A 203 -5.53 15.01 -3.28
N TYR A 204 -4.40 15.26 -2.61
CA TYR A 204 -4.24 16.37 -1.68
C TYR A 204 -4.46 17.73 -2.36
N LEU A 205 -3.81 17.96 -3.51
CA LEU A 205 -3.92 19.21 -4.26
C LEU A 205 -5.33 19.43 -4.84
N GLN A 206 -5.96 18.37 -5.34
CA GLN A 206 -7.33 18.42 -5.84
C GLN A 206 -8.35 18.81 -4.75
N ASN A 207 -8.11 18.40 -3.51
CA ASN A 207 -8.98 18.74 -2.39
C ASN A 207 -8.77 20.19 -1.93
N LYS A 208 -7.52 20.67 -1.90
CA LYS A 208 -7.21 22.06 -1.50
C LYS A 208 -7.76 23.11 -2.49
N GLY A 209 -7.88 22.77 -3.77
CA GLY A 209 -8.43 23.67 -4.79
C GLY A 209 -9.96 23.77 -4.77
N LYS A 210 -10.64 23.02 -3.89
CA LYS A 210 -12.13 23.02 -3.75
C LYS A 210 -12.61 23.67 -2.45
N GLU A 211 -11.70 24.09 -1.56
CA GLU A 211 -11.91 24.91 -0.38
C GLU A 211 -11.72 26.40 -0.74
#